data_b93cea8b467daa88c7e08cb5e16dccc9
#
_entry.id   b93cea8b467daa88c7e08cb5e16dccc9
#
_cell.length_a   1.000
_cell.length_b   1.000
_cell.length_c   1.000
_cell.angle_alpha   90.00
_cell.angle_beta   90.00
_cell.angle_gamma   90.00
#
_symmetry.space_group_name_H-M   'P 1'
#
loop_
_entity.id
_entity.type
_entity.pdbx_description
1 polymer ?
#
loop_
_entity_poly.entity_id
_entity_poly.type
_entity_poly.pdbx_seq_one_letter_code
_entity_poly.pdbx_strand_id
1 'polypeptide(L)'
;NEPPYQVVIYRCEECGAARLPDGRPLAAPVAAQAACDCREQREGKPNRATIPPVMRRQVLARDGHRCQAPGCRATRFLEVHHREPRRRGGRNSVANLITLCAACHRLLHERGVGLAAALPVASLPNTG
;
A
#
# COMPACT_ATOMS: atom_id res chain seq x y z
N ASN A 1 6.91 17.25 7.14
CA ASN A 1 5.81 17.75 6.31
C ASN A 1 4.61 16.80 6.36
N GLU A 2 3.70 17.11 7.24
CA GLU A 2 2.48 16.34 7.34
C GLU A 2 1.46 16.86 6.32
N PRO A 3 0.61 15.96 5.81
CA PRO A 3 -0.44 16.39 4.90
C PRO A 3 -1.40 17.35 5.61
N PRO A 4 -2.12 18.21 4.86
CA PRO A 4 -3.04 19.15 5.46
C PRO A 4 -4.20 18.49 6.22
N TYR A 5 -4.48 17.24 5.93
CA TYR A 5 -5.45 16.45 6.70
C TYR A 5 -5.00 14.99 6.69
N GLN A 6 -5.48 14.26 7.70
CA GLN A 6 -5.13 12.87 7.88
C GLN A 6 -6.40 12.07 8.15
N VAL A 7 -6.40 10.84 7.68
CA VAL A 7 -7.42 9.86 8.03
C VAL A 7 -6.84 8.97 9.11
N VAL A 8 -7.54 8.89 10.23
CA VAL A 8 -7.12 8.07 11.37
C VAL A 8 -7.99 6.82 11.40
N ILE A 9 -7.34 5.67 11.56
CA ILE A 9 -8.01 4.38 11.64
C ILE A 9 -7.50 3.67 12.88
N TYR A 10 -8.43 3.20 13.73
CA TYR A 10 -8.09 2.38 14.87
C TYR A 10 -8.24 0.91 14.51
N ARG A 11 -7.27 0.12 14.91
CA ARG A 11 -7.29 -1.31 14.63
C ARG A 11 -7.04 -2.09 15.91
N CYS A 12 -7.86 -3.13 16.12
CA CYS A 12 -7.66 -4.06 17.23
C CYS A 12 -6.49 -4.98 16.91
N GLU A 13 -5.52 -5.07 17.81
CA GLU A 13 -4.35 -5.93 17.60
C GLU A 13 -4.69 -7.41 17.67
N GLU A 14 -5.73 -7.77 18.42
CA GLU A 14 -6.09 -9.17 18.59
C GLU A 14 -6.84 -9.74 17.41
N CYS A 15 -7.87 -9.03 16.93
CA CYS A 15 -8.73 -9.56 15.88
C CYS A 15 -8.56 -8.86 14.52
N GLY A 16 -7.82 -7.75 14.48
CA GLY A 16 -7.61 -7.02 13.24
C GLY A 16 -8.76 -6.13 12.81
N ALA A 17 -9.86 -6.09 13.57
CA ALA A 17 -10.99 -5.26 13.23
C ALA A 17 -10.57 -3.79 13.22
N ALA A 18 -11.02 -3.05 12.20
CA ALA A 18 -10.68 -1.65 12.03
C ALA A 18 -11.92 -0.79 12.08
N ARG A 19 -11.78 0.41 12.63
CA ARG A 19 -12.87 1.37 12.71
C ARG A 19 -12.35 2.80 12.60
N LEU A 20 -13.24 3.69 12.19
CA LEU A 20 -12.96 5.12 12.16
C LEU A 20 -13.12 5.70 13.57
N PRO A 21 -12.62 6.94 13.81
CA PRO A 21 -12.77 7.58 15.12
C PRO A 21 -14.20 7.71 15.62
N ASP A 22 -15.17 7.78 14.71
CA ASP A 22 -16.59 7.86 15.07
C ASP A 22 -17.20 6.49 15.40
N GLY A 23 -16.42 5.42 15.36
CA GLY A 23 -16.85 4.07 15.69
C GLY A 23 -17.35 3.25 14.52
N ARG A 24 -17.49 3.84 13.33
CA ARG A 24 -17.95 3.08 12.16
C ARG A 24 -16.92 2.05 11.76
N PRO A 25 -17.34 0.79 11.53
CA PRO A 25 -16.41 -0.25 11.12
C PRO A 25 -15.96 -0.06 9.68
N LEU A 26 -14.74 -0.52 9.39
CA LEU A 26 -14.20 -0.56 8.04
C LEU A 26 -14.15 -2.01 7.56
N ALA A 27 -14.49 -2.22 6.29
CA ALA A 27 -14.33 -3.52 5.67
C ALA A 27 -12.85 -3.90 5.66
N ALA A 28 -12.56 -5.19 5.85
CA ALA A 28 -11.19 -5.68 5.93
C ALA A 28 -10.33 -5.29 4.72
N PRO A 29 -10.82 -5.39 3.47
CA PRO A 29 -9.98 -4.99 2.32
C PRO A 29 -9.65 -3.50 2.31
N VAL A 30 -10.59 -2.66 2.75
CA VAL A 30 -10.35 -1.21 2.83
C VAL A 30 -9.30 -0.91 3.88
N ALA A 31 -9.40 -1.54 5.05
CA ALA A 31 -8.42 -1.37 6.12
C ALA A 31 -7.03 -1.85 5.67
N ALA A 32 -6.96 -2.99 4.99
CA ALA A 32 -5.70 -3.53 4.49
C ALA A 32 -5.06 -2.61 3.45
N GLN A 33 -5.86 -2.04 2.56
CA GLN A 33 -5.37 -1.09 1.57
C GLN A 33 -4.80 0.15 2.23
N ALA A 34 -5.49 0.67 3.25
CA ALA A 34 -5.01 1.83 3.99
C ALA A 34 -3.71 1.52 4.74
N ALA A 35 -3.60 0.32 5.29
CA ALA A 35 -2.42 -0.09 6.05
C ALA A 35 -1.18 -0.30 5.17
N CYS A 36 -1.36 -0.42 3.85
CA CYS A 36 -0.25 -0.66 2.95
C CYS A 36 0.78 0.48 2.99
N ASP A 37 0.32 1.72 3.09
CA ASP A 37 1.22 2.87 3.21
C ASP A 37 0.67 3.82 4.26
N CYS A 38 0.91 3.49 5.51
CA CYS A 38 0.43 4.30 6.62
C CYS A 38 1.53 4.47 7.65
N ARG A 39 1.33 5.43 8.53
CA ARG A 39 2.14 5.54 9.74
C ARG A 39 1.42 4.76 10.83
N GLU A 40 2.02 3.68 11.28
CA GLU A 40 1.46 2.90 12.37
C GLU A 40 2.01 3.38 13.70
N GLN A 41 1.12 3.54 14.66
CA GLN A 41 1.49 3.88 16.02
C GLN A 41 0.88 2.84 16.96
N ARG A 42 1.73 2.22 17.75
CA ARG A 42 1.32 1.23 18.74
C ARG A 42 1.85 1.65 20.09
N GLU A 43 1.10 1.34 21.11
CA GLU A 43 1.55 1.60 22.47
C GLU A 43 2.85 0.85 22.73
N GLY A 44 3.87 1.59 23.18
CA GLY A 44 5.17 1.00 23.48
C GLY A 44 5.99 0.55 22.29
N LYS A 45 5.56 0.85 21.06
CA LYS A 45 6.27 0.46 19.85
C LYS A 45 6.64 1.69 19.02
N PRO A 46 7.74 1.65 18.29
CA PRO A 46 8.07 2.76 17.39
C PRO A 46 7.08 2.85 16.22
N ASN A 47 6.91 4.06 15.71
CA ASN A 47 6.07 4.28 14.54
C ASN A 47 6.72 3.69 13.30
N ARG A 48 5.89 3.16 12.41
CA ARG A 48 6.35 2.80 11.07
C ARG A 48 6.12 3.99 10.16
N ALA A 49 7.17 4.38 9.44
CA ALA A 49 7.10 5.50 8.54
C ALA A 49 6.36 5.13 7.25
N THR A 50 5.73 6.14 6.66
CA THR A 50 5.16 6.01 5.32
C THR A 50 6.30 5.94 4.29
N ILE A 51 5.92 5.61 3.05
CA ILE A 51 6.88 5.61 1.94
C ILE A 51 7.39 7.05 1.73
N PRO A 52 8.71 7.26 1.70
CA PRO A 52 9.24 8.60 1.47
C PRO A 52 8.78 9.16 0.11
N PRO A 53 8.46 10.46 0.04
CA PRO A 53 7.98 11.06 -1.22
C PRO A 53 8.93 10.87 -2.40
N VAL A 54 10.23 10.93 -2.17
CA VAL A 54 11.21 10.70 -3.25
C VAL A 54 11.07 9.30 -3.81
N MET A 55 10.96 8.32 -2.93
CA MET A 55 10.83 6.92 -3.33
C MET A 55 9.50 6.68 -4.08
N ARG A 56 8.42 7.29 -3.60
CA ARG A 56 7.14 7.22 -4.28
C ARG A 56 7.24 7.75 -5.71
N ARG A 57 7.88 8.89 -5.89
CA ARG A 57 8.08 9.45 -7.23
C ARG A 57 8.92 8.54 -8.12
N GLN A 58 9.94 7.90 -7.55
CA GLN A 58 10.78 6.96 -8.30
C GLN A 58 9.97 5.77 -8.81
N VAL A 59 9.11 5.22 -7.96
CA VAL A 59 8.28 4.08 -8.35
C VAL A 59 7.28 4.48 -9.43
N LEU A 60 6.60 5.61 -9.25
CA LEU A 60 5.65 6.11 -10.25
C LEU A 60 6.33 6.35 -11.59
N ALA A 61 7.51 6.96 -11.58
CA ALA A 61 8.25 7.22 -12.81
C ALA A 61 8.67 5.93 -13.51
N ARG A 62 9.19 4.97 -12.74
CA ARG A 62 9.57 3.66 -13.27
C ARG A 62 8.40 2.98 -13.96
N ASP A 63 7.22 3.09 -13.36
CA ASP A 63 6.02 2.41 -13.83
C ASP A 63 5.22 3.23 -14.86
N GLY A 64 5.79 4.36 -15.29
CA GLY A 64 5.17 5.19 -16.33
C GLY A 64 3.89 5.87 -15.90
N HIS A 65 3.69 6.07 -14.60
CA HIS A 65 2.49 6.69 -14.05
C HIS A 65 1.23 5.95 -14.49
N ARG A 66 1.29 4.62 -14.48
CA ARG A 66 0.18 3.75 -14.85
C ARG A 66 0.09 2.57 -13.89
N CYS A 67 -1.14 2.08 -13.70
CA CYS A 67 -1.38 0.86 -12.94
C CYS A 67 -0.66 -0.32 -13.62
N GLN A 68 0.06 -1.09 -12.83
CA GLN A 68 0.85 -2.22 -13.33
C GLN A 68 0.09 -3.54 -13.27
N ALA A 69 -1.16 -3.55 -12.82
CA ALA A 69 -1.97 -4.77 -12.82
C ALA A 69 -2.20 -5.24 -14.26
N PRO A 70 -2.13 -6.54 -14.53
CA PRO A 70 -2.32 -7.06 -15.88
C PRO A 70 -3.65 -6.61 -16.48
N GLY A 71 -3.59 -6.03 -17.66
CA GLY A 71 -4.79 -5.56 -18.37
C GLY A 71 -5.32 -4.22 -17.93
N CYS A 72 -4.82 -3.66 -16.85
CA CYS A 72 -5.23 -2.34 -16.37
C CYS A 72 -4.27 -1.29 -16.88
N ARG A 73 -4.81 -0.16 -17.35
CA ARG A 73 -4.00 0.96 -17.85
C ARG A 73 -4.40 2.27 -17.21
N ALA A 74 -5.00 2.20 -16.02
CA ALA A 74 -5.44 3.39 -15.32
C ALA A 74 -4.27 4.32 -15.05
N THR A 75 -4.51 5.62 -15.25
CA THR A 75 -3.51 6.66 -15.00
C THR A 75 -3.93 7.60 -13.88
N ARG A 76 -5.07 7.33 -13.26
CA ARG A 76 -5.61 8.14 -12.16
C ARG A 76 -5.75 7.32 -10.90
N PHE A 77 -5.78 8.00 -9.78
CA PHE A 77 -5.92 7.37 -8.47
C PHE A 77 -4.87 6.31 -8.25
N LEU A 78 -3.63 6.65 -8.57
CA LEU A 78 -2.50 5.74 -8.45
C LEU A 78 -2.01 5.71 -7.01
N GLU A 79 -1.69 4.51 -6.56
CA GLU A 79 -1.16 4.26 -5.22
C GLU A 79 0.08 3.38 -5.35
N VAL A 80 0.94 3.43 -4.35
CA VAL A 80 2.14 2.60 -4.32
C VAL A 80 1.93 1.48 -3.32
N HIS A 81 2.09 0.25 -3.78
CA HIS A 81 1.77 -0.95 -3.02
C HIS A 81 3.06 -1.70 -2.69
N HIS A 82 3.16 -2.22 -1.46
CA HIS A 82 4.25 -3.10 -1.06
C HIS A 82 4.00 -4.50 -1.61
N ARG A 83 4.92 -4.99 -2.44
CA ARG A 83 4.82 -6.33 -3.00
C ARG A 83 4.87 -7.37 -1.89
N GLU A 84 5.85 -7.24 -0.99
CA GLU A 84 5.89 -7.98 0.24
C GLU A 84 5.39 -7.07 1.35
N PRO A 85 4.31 -7.45 2.07
CA PRO A 85 3.75 -6.60 3.11
C PRO A 85 4.76 -6.28 4.20
N ARG A 86 4.66 -5.06 4.74
CA ARG A 86 5.57 -4.63 5.82
C ARG A 86 5.51 -5.56 7.03
N ARG A 87 4.34 -6.07 7.36
CA ARG A 87 4.18 -7.00 8.50
C ARG A 87 4.89 -8.33 8.29
N ARG A 88 5.25 -8.64 7.04
CA ARG A 88 6.01 -9.85 6.70
C ARG A 88 7.47 -9.54 6.40
N GLY A 89 7.94 -8.35 6.77
CA GLY A 89 9.31 -7.96 6.57
C GLY A 89 9.56 -7.17 5.29
N GLY A 90 8.53 -6.84 4.55
CA GLY A 90 8.67 -6.03 3.35
C GLY A 90 9.18 -4.63 3.68
N ARG A 91 10.13 -4.14 2.89
CA ARG A 91 10.77 -2.87 3.12
C ARG A 91 10.23 -1.78 2.23
N ASN A 92 10.43 -0.53 2.66
CA ASN A 92 10.27 0.62 1.79
C ASN A 92 11.49 0.68 0.87
N SER A 93 11.42 -0.03 -0.23
CA SER A 93 12.47 -0.02 -1.25
C SER A 93 11.83 -0.03 -2.62
N VAL A 94 12.48 0.60 -3.58
CA VAL A 94 11.94 0.68 -4.95
C VAL A 94 11.64 -0.72 -5.49
N ALA A 95 12.48 -1.69 -5.19
CA ALA A 95 12.29 -3.05 -5.67
C ALA A 95 11.04 -3.72 -5.10
N ASN A 96 10.63 -3.32 -3.88
CA ASN A 96 9.47 -3.90 -3.22
C ASN A 96 8.17 -3.15 -3.47
N LEU A 97 8.22 -2.06 -4.23
CA LEU A 97 7.08 -1.19 -4.45
C LEU A 97 6.63 -1.22 -5.90
N ILE A 98 5.33 -1.09 -6.10
CA ILE A 98 4.74 -1.10 -7.44
C ILE A 98 3.53 -0.18 -7.47
N THR A 99 3.29 0.43 -8.62
CA THR A 99 2.16 1.34 -8.81
C THR A 99 0.90 0.56 -9.16
N LEU A 100 -0.18 0.81 -8.45
CA LEU A 100 -1.50 0.26 -8.73
C LEU A 100 -2.53 1.37 -8.63
N CYS A 101 -3.60 1.28 -9.41
CA CYS A 101 -4.73 2.17 -9.17
C CYS A 101 -5.49 1.70 -7.92
N ALA A 102 -6.28 2.59 -7.34
CA ALA A 102 -6.97 2.29 -6.09
C ALA A 102 -7.85 1.05 -6.19
N ALA A 103 -8.50 0.85 -7.34
CA ALA A 103 -9.38 -0.31 -7.54
C ALA A 103 -8.59 -1.62 -7.58
N CYS A 104 -7.49 -1.66 -8.32
CA CYS A 104 -6.65 -2.87 -8.39
C CYS A 104 -5.98 -3.15 -7.06
N HIS A 105 -5.55 -2.10 -6.35
CA HIS A 105 -4.95 -2.24 -5.04
C HIS A 105 -5.93 -2.87 -4.05
N ARG A 106 -7.17 -2.40 -4.06
CA ARG A 106 -8.22 -2.97 -3.20
C ARG A 106 -8.49 -4.43 -3.56
N LEU A 107 -8.55 -4.72 -4.84
CA LEU A 107 -8.84 -6.07 -5.31
C LEU A 107 -7.76 -7.07 -4.87
N LEU A 108 -6.50 -6.66 -4.90
CA LEU A 108 -5.40 -7.49 -4.39
C LEU A 108 -5.58 -7.80 -2.92
N HIS A 109 -5.93 -6.79 -2.11
CA HIS A 109 -6.14 -7.00 -0.69
C HIS A 109 -7.37 -7.86 -0.41
N GLU A 110 -8.42 -7.73 -1.23
CA GLU A 110 -9.60 -8.58 -1.09
C GLU A 110 -9.28 -10.05 -1.34
N ARG A 111 -8.46 -10.32 -2.34
CA ARG A 111 -8.10 -11.70 -2.70
C ARG A 111 -7.08 -12.29 -1.74
N GLY A 112 -6.40 -11.47 -0.98
CA GLY A 112 -5.35 -11.94 -0.09
C GLY A 112 -4.16 -12.53 -0.81
N VAL A 113 -3.99 -12.21 -2.08
CA VAL A 113 -2.92 -12.76 -2.90
C VAL A 113 -1.73 -11.81 -2.87
N GLY A 114 -0.54 -12.35 -2.68
CA GLY A 114 0.67 -11.57 -2.78
C GLY A 114 0.89 -11.09 -4.21
N LEU A 115 1.42 -9.89 -4.35
CA LEU A 115 1.63 -9.31 -5.66
C LEU A 115 2.58 -10.14 -6.53
N ALA A 116 3.55 -10.79 -5.91
CA ALA A 116 4.49 -11.62 -6.63
C ALA A 116 3.81 -12.77 -7.37
N ALA A 117 2.68 -13.24 -6.85
CA ALA A 117 1.89 -14.28 -7.51
C ALA A 117 0.95 -13.70 -8.55
N ALA A 118 0.60 -12.42 -8.44
CA ALA A 118 -0.38 -11.78 -9.32
C ALA A 118 0.27 -11.06 -10.50
N LEU A 119 1.50 -10.59 -10.36
CA LEU A 119 2.19 -9.79 -11.37
C LEU A 119 3.54 -10.39 -11.71
N PRO A 120 3.90 -10.46 -13.00
CA PRO A 120 5.20 -10.97 -13.39
C PRO A 120 6.32 -10.08 -12.89
N VAL A 121 7.30 -10.68 -12.25
CA VAL A 121 8.49 -9.96 -11.79
C VAL A 121 9.28 -9.38 -12.97
N ALA A 122 9.29 -10.12 -14.06
CA ALA A 122 10.04 -9.72 -15.25
C ALA A 122 9.54 -8.44 -15.89
N SER A 123 8.33 -8.00 -15.55
CA SER A 123 7.80 -6.76 -16.08
C SER A 123 8.42 -5.54 -15.41
N LEU A 124 9.15 -5.73 -14.32
CA LEU A 124 9.81 -4.63 -13.65
C LEU A 124 11.09 -4.30 -14.41
N PRO A 125 11.24 -3.06 -14.88
CA PRO A 125 12.50 -2.68 -15.53
C PRO A 125 13.64 -2.81 -14.55
N ASN A 126 14.74 -3.25 -15.04
CA ASN A 126 15.93 -3.41 -14.22
C ASN A 126 16.58 -2.04 -14.02
N THR A 127 15.98 -1.28 -13.18
CA THR A 127 16.49 0.04 -12.87
C THR A 127 17.37 -0.05 -11.66
N GLY A 128 18.33 -0.78 -11.79
CA GLY A 128 19.34 -0.86 -10.74
C GLY A 128 19.12 -0.03 -9.55
#